data_6b54ba2e2277abe9bb4267247f582e91
#
_entry.id   6b54ba2e2277abe9bb4267247f582e91
#
_cell.length_a   1.000
_cell.length_b   1.000
_cell.length_c   1.000
_cell.angle_alpha   90.00
_cell.angle_beta   90.00
_cell.angle_gamma   90.00
#
_symmetry.space_group_name_H-M   'P 1'
#
loop_
_entity.id
_entity.type
_entity.pdbx_description
1 polymer ?
#
loop_
_entity_poly.entity_id
_entity_poly.type
_entity_poly.pdbx_seq_one_letter_code
_entity_poly.pdbx_strand_id
1 'polypeptide(L)'
;YSHLKGNFGTAWQNQQKEFAELPAPVLFTTNCLMPPKPSYMDRVFTTGTVTFPGTVHINEEKDFTPVIQRALELGGYQEDQHFTGINGGTSVTTGFSHGTILGVADQVIDAVKAGAIRHFFLVAGCDGARSGRNYYTDFVKQSPSDSVILTLACGKYRFNDLDLGTIGGLPRLMDMGQCNDAYGAIK
;
A
#
# COMPACT_ATOMS: atom_id res chain seq x y z
N TYR A 1 -13.01 3.79 -5.35
CA TYR A 1 -12.36 4.15 -6.62
C TYR A 1 -12.67 3.09 -7.67
N SER A 2 -13.69 3.33 -8.52
CA SER A 2 -14.20 2.34 -9.50
C SER A 2 -13.19 1.92 -10.57
N HIS A 3 -12.18 2.75 -10.81
CA HIS A 3 -11.11 2.49 -11.79
C HIS A 3 -9.88 1.79 -11.17
N LEU A 4 -9.82 1.62 -9.85
CA LEU A 4 -8.77 0.84 -9.20
C LEU A 4 -9.09 -0.65 -9.38
N LYS A 5 -8.21 -1.39 -10.06
CA LYS A 5 -8.41 -2.81 -10.38
C LYS A 5 -7.77 -3.76 -9.39
N GLY A 6 -6.91 -3.27 -8.53
CA GLY A 6 -6.27 -4.08 -7.52
C GLY A 6 -5.15 -3.35 -6.79
N ASN A 7 -4.49 -4.06 -5.91
CA ASN A 7 -3.28 -3.62 -5.23
C ASN A 7 -2.15 -4.54 -5.65
N PHE A 8 -1.06 -3.95 -6.10
CA PHE A 8 0.12 -4.66 -6.57
C PHE A 8 1.33 -4.24 -5.76
N GLY A 9 2.21 -5.17 -5.56
CA GLY A 9 3.50 -4.91 -4.97
C GLY A 9 3.59 -5.27 -3.49
N THR A 10 4.82 -5.19 -3.03
CA THR A 10 5.22 -5.40 -1.65
C THR A 10 6.18 -4.29 -1.22
N ALA A 11 7.06 -4.55 -0.25
CA ALA A 11 8.00 -3.56 0.25
C ALA A 11 9.00 -3.09 -0.83
N TRP A 12 9.51 -1.87 -0.67
CA TRP A 12 10.44 -1.23 -1.62
C TRP A 12 11.66 -2.09 -1.97
N GLN A 13 12.11 -2.95 -1.06
CA GLN A 13 13.25 -3.84 -1.30
C GLN A 13 13.02 -4.84 -2.44
N ASN A 14 11.77 -5.14 -2.75
CA ASN A 14 11.38 -6.13 -3.74
C ASN A 14 11.14 -5.54 -5.15
N GLN A 15 11.20 -4.22 -5.31
CA GLN A 15 10.85 -3.53 -6.57
C GLN A 15 11.52 -4.12 -7.80
N GLN A 16 12.83 -4.38 -7.73
CA GLN A 16 13.58 -4.88 -8.86
C GLN A 16 13.15 -6.28 -9.31
N LYS A 17 12.57 -7.07 -8.41
CA LYS A 17 12.00 -8.38 -8.73
C LYS A 17 10.58 -8.25 -9.27
N GLU A 18 9.76 -7.44 -8.61
CA GLU A 18 8.36 -7.27 -8.94
C GLU A 18 8.14 -6.61 -10.31
N PHE A 19 8.95 -5.59 -10.63
CA PHE A 19 8.76 -4.85 -11.88
C PHE A 19 9.45 -5.47 -13.08
N ALA A 20 10.30 -6.50 -12.89
CA ALA A 20 11.05 -7.10 -13.98
C ALA A 20 10.15 -7.62 -15.12
N GLU A 21 9.03 -8.24 -14.76
CA GLU A 21 8.10 -8.87 -15.70
C GLU A 21 6.72 -8.22 -15.73
N LEU A 22 6.54 -7.08 -15.05
CA LEU A 22 5.28 -6.36 -15.04
C LEU A 22 4.98 -5.78 -16.42
N PRO A 23 3.90 -6.17 -17.11
CA PRO A 23 3.55 -5.64 -18.43
C PRO A 23 2.80 -4.30 -18.34
N ALA A 24 3.32 -3.38 -17.54
CA ALA A 24 2.73 -2.06 -17.31
C ALA A 24 3.80 -1.02 -17.00
N PRO A 25 3.56 0.27 -17.26
CA PRO A 25 4.41 1.33 -16.77
C PRO A 25 4.30 1.46 -15.25
N VAL A 26 5.38 1.90 -14.63
CA VAL A 26 5.45 2.18 -13.20
C VAL A 26 5.71 3.67 -13.02
N LEU A 27 4.81 4.38 -12.36
CA LEU A 27 4.95 5.79 -12.05
C LEU A 27 5.27 5.98 -10.57
N PHE A 28 6.44 6.52 -10.29
CA PHE A 28 6.86 6.91 -8.95
C PHE A 28 6.51 8.37 -8.68
N THR A 29 5.78 8.59 -7.59
CA THR A 29 5.35 9.93 -7.18
C THR A 29 6.08 10.40 -5.92
N THR A 30 6.09 9.60 -4.88
CA THR A 30 6.65 9.92 -3.56
C THR A 30 7.32 8.72 -2.89
N ASN A 31 7.32 7.57 -3.54
CA ASN A 31 7.83 6.31 -3.01
C ASN A 31 9.35 6.22 -3.12
N CYS A 32 9.94 5.34 -2.31
CA CYS A 32 11.33 4.94 -2.49
C CYS A 32 11.54 4.29 -3.86
N LEU A 33 12.44 4.83 -4.66
CA LEU A 33 12.84 4.31 -5.95
C LEU A 33 14.18 3.60 -5.81
N MET A 34 14.21 2.29 -6.03
CA MET A 34 15.47 1.57 -6.22
C MET A 34 15.97 1.76 -7.65
N PRO A 35 17.29 1.74 -7.88
CA PRO A 35 17.84 1.81 -9.23
C PRO A 35 17.15 0.81 -10.15
N PRO A 36 16.42 1.27 -11.20
CA PRO A 36 15.75 0.37 -12.11
C PRO A 36 16.74 -0.49 -12.89
N LYS A 37 16.37 -1.75 -13.13
CA LYS A 37 17.18 -2.62 -13.99
C LYS A 37 16.97 -2.28 -15.47
N PRO A 38 17.97 -2.53 -16.33
CA PRO A 38 17.83 -2.30 -17.79
C PRO A 38 16.60 -2.99 -18.40
N SER A 39 16.19 -4.15 -17.84
CA SER A 39 15.06 -4.92 -18.35
C SER A 39 13.68 -4.26 -18.22
N TYR A 40 13.56 -3.20 -17.40
CA TYR A 40 12.30 -2.47 -17.24
C TYR A 40 12.48 -0.95 -17.11
N MET A 41 13.68 -0.42 -17.30
CA MET A 41 13.98 1.01 -17.22
C MET A 41 13.09 1.85 -18.16
N ASP A 42 12.81 1.33 -19.34
CA ASP A 42 11.96 1.95 -20.36
C ASP A 42 10.49 2.11 -19.97
N ARG A 43 10.07 1.48 -18.87
CA ARG A 43 8.72 1.52 -18.32
C ARG A 43 8.62 2.35 -17.04
N VAL A 44 9.74 2.91 -16.57
CA VAL A 44 9.78 3.67 -15.31
C VAL A 44 9.61 5.15 -15.58
N PHE A 45 8.60 5.71 -14.97
CA PHE A 45 8.27 7.13 -14.98
C PHE A 45 8.38 7.69 -13.56
N THR A 46 8.75 8.95 -13.47
CA THR A 46 8.89 9.64 -12.17
C THR A 46 8.19 10.99 -12.25
N THR A 47 7.78 11.54 -11.11
CA THR A 47 7.22 12.89 -11.02
C THR A 47 7.48 13.51 -9.65
N GLY A 48 7.34 14.83 -9.55
CA GLY A 48 7.58 15.57 -8.32
C GLY A 48 9.05 15.55 -7.92
N THR A 49 9.34 15.20 -6.69
CA THR A 49 10.70 15.15 -6.14
C THR A 49 11.43 13.84 -6.43
N VAL A 50 10.73 12.82 -6.90
CA VAL A 50 11.33 11.52 -7.24
C VAL A 50 11.87 11.58 -8.66
N THR A 51 13.14 11.26 -8.84
CA THR A 51 13.78 11.20 -10.15
C THR A 51 14.91 10.17 -10.14
N PHE A 52 15.23 9.65 -11.33
CA PHE A 52 16.36 8.76 -11.52
C PHE A 52 16.91 8.94 -12.96
N PRO A 53 18.23 8.95 -13.17
CA PRO A 53 18.82 9.07 -14.50
C PRO A 53 18.33 7.96 -15.44
N GLY A 54 17.89 8.34 -16.64
CA GLY A 54 17.40 7.40 -17.65
C GLY A 54 15.91 7.07 -17.55
N THR A 55 15.18 7.59 -16.57
CA THR A 55 13.71 7.49 -16.51
C THR A 55 13.05 8.70 -17.17
N VAL A 56 11.80 8.54 -17.60
CA VAL A 56 10.99 9.66 -18.10
C VAL A 56 10.39 10.40 -16.91
N HIS A 57 10.77 11.67 -16.75
CA HIS A 57 10.25 12.51 -15.68
C HIS A 57 9.05 13.33 -16.16
N ILE A 58 7.93 13.18 -15.48
CA ILE A 58 6.72 14.00 -15.66
C ILE A 58 6.89 15.28 -14.87
N ASN A 59 7.00 16.39 -15.57
CA ASN A 59 7.25 17.71 -15.02
C ASN A 59 6.04 18.31 -14.29
N GLU A 60 6.12 19.60 -13.93
CA GLU A 60 5.07 20.32 -13.21
C GLU A 60 3.76 20.47 -14.02
N GLU A 61 3.82 20.41 -15.33
CA GLU A 61 2.63 20.46 -16.19
C GLU A 61 1.73 19.24 -16.06
N LYS A 62 2.28 18.15 -15.46
CA LYS A 62 1.54 16.89 -15.20
C LYS A 62 0.96 16.25 -16.47
N ASP A 63 1.68 16.34 -17.56
CA ASP A 63 1.32 15.60 -18.77
C ASP A 63 1.66 14.11 -18.61
N PHE A 64 0.66 13.31 -18.34
CA PHE A 64 0.79 11.85 -18.20
C PHE A 64 0.60 11.08 -19.50
N THR A 65 0.50 11.77 -20.64
CA THR A 65 0.38 11.14 -21.96
C THR A 65 1.44 10.08 -22.23
N PRO A 66 2.74 10.28 -21.92
CA PRO A 66 3.75 9.24 -22.11
C PRO A 66 3.50 7.97 -21.30
N VAL A 67 2.99 8.10 -20.08
CA VAL A 67 2.63 6.94 -19.22
C VAL A 67 1.47 6.17 -19.83
N ILE A 68 0.44 6.90 -20.29
CA ILE A 68 -0.76 6.31 -20.90
C ILE A 68 -0.39 5.59 -22.21
N GLN A 69 0.38 6.23 -23.06
CA GLN A 69 0.85 5.63 -24.31
C GLN A 69 1.63 4.34 -24.05
N ARG A 70 2.55 4.37 -23.08
CA ARG A 70 3.32 3.19 -22.72
C ARG A 70 2.45 2.08 -22.15
N ALA A 71 1.41 2.41 -21.38
CA ALA A 71 0.43 1.43 -20.89
C ALA A 71 -0.32 0.75 -22.03
N LEU A 72 -0.75 1.52 -23.04
CA LEU A 72 -1.44 0.98 -24.21
C LEU A 72 -0.54 0.07 -25.05
N GLU A 73 0.75 0.45 -25.23
CA GLU A 73 1.73 -0.36 -25.95
C GLU A 73 2.02 -1.70 -25.26
N LEU A 74 2.11 -1.71 -23.94
CA LEU A 74 2.40 -2.92 -23.15
C LEU A 74 1.17 -3.84 -23.03
N GLY A 75 -0.02 -3.29 -23.11
CA GLY A 75 -1.29 -4.03 -23.12
C GLY A 75 -1.72 -4.65 -21.80
N GLY A 76 -0.88 -4.66 -20.78
CA GLY A 76 -1.20 -5.28 -19.49
C GLY A 76 -1.20 -6.80 -19.51
N TYR A 77 -1.71 -7.39 -18.44
CA TYR A 77 -1.93 -8.83 -18.38
C TYR A 77 -3.11 -9.23 -19.28
N GLN A 78 -2.99 -10.37 -19.95
CA GLN A 78 -4.04 -10.89 -20.84
C GLN A 78 -5.20 -11.50 -20.05
N GLU A 79 -4.94 -11.95 -18.83
CA GLU A 79 -5.91 -12.54 -17.92
C GLU A 79 -5.75 -11.94 -16.53
N ASP A 80 -6.80 -12.00 -15.71
CA ASP A 80 -6.76 -11.57 -14.32
C ASP A 80 -5.73 -12.39 -13.54
N GLN A 81 -4.86 -11.71 -12.83
CA GLN A 81 -3.83 -12.34 -12.00
C GLN A 81 -4.30 -12.47 -10.56
N HIS A 82 -4.09 -13.64 -9.99
CA HIS A 82 -4.40 -13.93 -8.59
C HIS A 82 -3.11 -14.19 -7.81
N PHE A 83 -2.93 -13.45 -6.74
CA PHE A 83 -1.76 -13.58 -5.88
C PHE A 83 -2.18 -13.96 -4.46
N THR A 84 -1.29 -14.69 -3.79
CA THR A 84 -1.44 -15.04 -2.38
C THR A 84 -0.39 -14.28 -1.58
N GLY A 85 -0.85 -13.58 -0.55
CA GLY A 85 0.02 -12.86 0.37
C GLY A 85 0.87 -13.80 1.25
N ILE A 86 1.83 -13.23 1.96
CA ILE A 86 2.79 -14.02 2.76
C ILE A 86 2.15 -14.77 3.94
N ASN A 87 0.95 -14.38 4.35
CA ASN A 87 0.18 -15.06 5.39
C ASN A 87 -0.94 -15.94 4.82
N GLY A 88 -1.03 -16.09 3.49
CA GLY A 88 -2.03 -16.90 2.82
C GLY A 88 -3.31 -16.15 2.41
N GLY A 89 -3.40 -14.86 2.68
CA GLY A 89 -4.53 -14.02 2.26
C GLY A 89 -4.52 -13.74 0.76
N THR A 90 -5.70 -13.60 0.18
CA THR A 90 -5.90 -13.31 -1.26
C THR A 90 -6.55 -11.96 -1.51
N SER A 91 -6.83 -11.22 -0.45
CA SER A 91 -7.41 -9.88 -0.50
C SER A 91 -6.75 -8.97 0.52
N VAL A 92 -6.73 -7.67 0.21
CA VAL A 92 -6.26 -6.63 1.12
C VAL A 92 -7.30 -5.51 1.19
N THR A 93 -7.47 -4.92 2.37
CA THR A 93 -8.34 -3.77 2.56
C THR A 93 -7.50 -2.50 2.61
N THR A 94 -7.76 -1.58 1.70
CA THR A 94 -7.03 -0.32 1.54
C THR A 94 -7.97 0.88 1.53
N GLY A 95 -7.40 2.10 1.49
CA GLY A 95 -8.16 3.32 1.28
C GLY A 95 -8.57 4.06 2.54
N PHE A 96 -8.00 3.73 3.68
CA PHE A 96 -8.24 4.40 4.95
C PHE A 96 -7.30 5.59 5.16
N SER A 97 -7.24 6.52 4.19
CA SER A 97 -6.60 7.80 4.41
C SER A 97 -7.33 8.60 5.49
N HIS A 98 -6.69 9.66 6.02
CA HIS A 98 -7.29 10.49 7.06
C HIS A 98 -8.70 10.98 6.73
N GLY A 99 -8.97 11.35 5.48
CA GLY A 99 -10.32 11.79 5.07
C GLY A 99 -11.37 10.67 5.17
N THR A 100 -11.02 9.43 4.87
CA THR A 100 -11.91 8.28 5.02
C THR A 100 -12.18 8.00 6.49
N ILE A 101 -11.13 8.02 7.34
CA ILE A 101 -11.28 7.79 8.79
C ILE A 101 -12.12 8.88 9.44
N LEU A 102 -11.91 10.15 9.08
CA LEU A 102 -12.74 11.26 9.55
C LEU A 102 -14.19 11.11 9.10
N GLY A 103 -14.43 10.57 7.91
CA GLY A 103 -15.77 10.29 7.40
C GLY A 103 -16.55 9.23 8.17
N VAL A 104 -15.86 8.37 8.94
CA VAL A 104 -16.45 7.35 9.83
C VAL A 104 -16.20 7.63 11.31
N ALA A 105 -15.77 8.86 11.64
CA ALA A 105 -15.37 9.23 13.01
C ALA A 105 -16.47 8.98 14.03
N ASP A 106 -17.72 9.32 13.70
CA ASP A 106 -18.86 9.11 14.62
C ASP A 106 -19.04 7.63 14.95
N GLN A 107 -18.90 6.75 13.95
CA GLN A 107 -18.98 5.30 14.14
C GLN A 107 -17.84 4.77 15.03
N VAL A 108 -16.62 5.30 14.84
CA VAL A 108 -15.46 4.97 15.70
C VAL A 108 -15.71 5.44 17.16
N ILE A 109 -16.16 6.69 17.31
CA ILE A 109 -16.47 7.28 18.64
C ILE A 109 -17.55 6.48 19.35
N ASP A 110 -18.60 6.08 18.66
CA ASP A 110 -19.68 5.29 19.25
C ASP A 110 -19.18 3.90 19.65
N ALA A 111 -18.33 3.26 18.85
CA ALA A 111 -17.72 1.98 19.21
C ALA A 111 -16.78 2.09 20.43
N VAL A 112 -16.04 3.20 20.56
CA VAL A 112 -15.22 3.49 21.76
C VAL A 112 -16.11 3.72 22.98
N LYS A 113 -17.17 4.54 22.87
CA LYS A 113 -18.11 4.80 23.99
C LYS A 113 -18.84 3.53 24.45
N ALA A 114 -19.15 2.64 23.50
CA ALA A 114 -19.75 1.34 23.80
C ALA A 114 -18.75 0.33 24.39
N GLY A 115 -17.45 0.67 24.46
CA GLY A 115 -16.40 -0.22 24.96
C GLY A 115 -16.02 -1.34 23.99
N ALA A 116 -16.50 -1.29 22.76
CA ALA A 116 -16.13 -2.23 21.72
C ALA A 116 -14.68 -2.03 21.26
N ILE A 117 -14.25 -0.78 21.10
CA ILE A 117 -12.85 -0.42 20.82
C ILE A 117 -12.21 0.12 22.09
N ARG A 118 -11.12 -0.51 22.53
CA ARG A 118 -10.34 -0.08 23.70
C ARG A 118 -8.93 0.36 23.35
N HIS A 119 -8.40 -0.11 22.24
CA HIS A 119 -7.01 0.16 21.86
C HIS A 119 -6.90 0.53 20.39
N PHE A 120 -6.00 1.44 20.10
CA PHE A 120 -5.52 1.75 18.76
C PHE A 120 -4.02 1.51 18.70
N PHE A 121 -3.58 0.71 17.75
CA PHE A 121 -2.16 0.47 17.51
C PHE A 121 -1.78 0.98 16.13
N LEU A 122 -0.77 1.84 16.05
CA LEU A 122 -0.14 2.22 14.80
C LEU A 122 1.07 1.32 14.58
N VAL A 123 0.94 0.38 13.65
CA VAL A 123 1.98 -0.58 13.30
C VAL A 123 2.45 -0.30 11.88
N ALA A 124 3.57 0.38 11.74
CA ALA A 124 4.05 0.92 10.47
C ALA A 124 5.58 0.86 10.38
N GLY A 125 6.13 1.27 9.24
CA GLY A 125 7.57 1.38 9.04
C GLY A 125 8.03 0.86 7.69
N CYS A 126 9.36 0.75 7.50
CA CYS A 126 9.98 0.41 6.21
C CYS A 126 10.36 -1.07 6.08
N ASP A 127 10.29 -1.86 7.15
CA ASP A 127 10.71 -3.26 7.16
C ASP A 127 9.56 -4.19 6.74
N GLY A 128 9.31 -4.26 5.45
CA GLY A 128 8.24 -5.08 4.88
C GLY A 128 8.68 -6.37 4.19
N ALA A 129 9.99 -6.61 3.99
CA ALA A 129 10.43 -7.68 3.11
C ALA A 129 11.40 -8.70 3.72
N ARG A 130 12.22 -8.32 4.70
CA ARG A 130 13.27 -9.19 5.21
C ARG A 130 12.69 -10.43 5.90
N SER A 131 13.07 -11.62 5.41
CA SER A 131 12.65 -12.89 6.00
C SER A 131 13.15 -13.06 7.45
N GLY A 132 12.41 -13.79 8.26
CA GLY A 132 12.75 -14.06 9.66
C GLY A 132 12.47 -12.90 10.62
N ARG A 133 11.93 -11.78 10.15
CA ARG A 133 11.54 -10.64 10.98
C ARG A 133 10.03 -10.58 11.14
N ASN A 134 9.48 -11.42 12.00
CA ASN A 134 8.03 -11.57 12.17
C ASN A 134 7.45 -10.78 13.35
N TYR A 135 8.25 -9.98 14.03
CA TYR A 135 7.80 -9.26 15.23
C TYR A 135 6.47 -8.51 15.03
N TYR A 136 6.35 -7.73 13.96
CA TYR A 136 5.12 -6.96 13.70
C TYR A 136 3.95 -7.85 13.28
N THR A 137 4.20 -8.91 12.54
CA THR A 137 3.16 -9.90 12.21
C THR A 137 2.65 -10.60 13.46
N ASP A 138 3.55 -11.01 14.35
CA ASP A 138 3.20 -11.67 15.60
C ASP A 138 2.49 -10.72 16.55
N PHE A 139 2.94 -9.46 16.63
CA PHE A 139 2.25 -8.41 17.38
C PHE A 139 0.80 -8.22 16.91
N VAL A 140 0.61 -8.08 15.60
CA VAL A 140 -0.73 -7.88 15.03
C VAL A 140 -1.63 -9.09 15.25
N LYS A 141 -1.11 -10.31 15.07
CA LYS A 141 -1.87 -11.55 15.33
C LYS A 141 -2.27 -11.72 16.80
N GLN A 142 -1.44 -11.23 17.73
CA GLN A 142 -1.66 -11.33 19.17
C GLN A 142 -2.35 -10.11 19.75
N SER A 143 -2.65 -9.09 18.94
CA SER A 143 -3.34 -7.89 19.41
C SER A 143 -4.75 -8.25 19.93
N PRO A 144 -5.21 -7.61 21.03
CA PRO A 144 -6.52 -7.86 21.57
C PRO A 144 -7.64 -7.68 20.54
N SER A 145 -8.70 -8.48 20.65
CA SER A 145 -9.83 -8.41 19.69
C SER A 145 -10.61 -7.10 19.74
N ASP A 146 -10.47 -6.34 20.83
CA ASP A 146 -11.03 -5.00 21.05
C ASP A 146 -10.08 -3.87 20.59
N SER A 147 -9.15 -4.18 19.68
CA SER A 147 -8.19 -3.22 19.13
C SER A 147 -8.39 -2.98 17.63
N VAL A 148 -8.10 -1.75 17.21
CA VAL A 148 -7.93 -1.36 15.80
C VAL A 148 -6.44 -1.23 15.49
N ILE A 149 -6.02 -1.78 14.37
CA ILE A 149 -4.66 -1.68 13.84
C ILE A 149 -4.66 -0.68 12.68
N LEU A 150 -4.01 0.44 12.88
CA LEU A 150 -3.70 1.39 11.82
C LEU A 150 -2.34 1.02 11.24
N THR A 151 -2.24 0.97 9.92
CA THR A 151 -0.96 0.66 9.27
C THR A 151 -0.69 1.58 8.09
N LEU A 152 0.57 1.76 7.77
CA LEU A 152 1.02 2.49 6.58
C LEU A 152 2.45 2.10 6.21
N ALA A 153 2.91 2.55 5.04
CA ALA A 153 4.25 2.32 4.52
C ALA A 153 4.56 0.83 4.26
N CYS A 154 5.82 0.48 4.01
CA CYS A 154 6.20 -0.88 3.61
C CYS A 154 6.03 -1.94 4.71
N GLY A 155 6.02 -1.55 5.97
CA GLY A 155 5.81 -2.47 7.10
C GLY A 155 4.47 -3.21 7.03
N LYS A 156 3.46 -2.60 6.45
CA LYS A 156 2.13 -3.21 6.26
C LYS A 156 2.15 -4.53 5.49
N TYR A 157 3.06 -4.67 4.53
CA TYR A 157 3.14 -5.87 3.68
C TYR A 157 3.48 -7.15 4.42
N ARG A 158 3.85 -7.07 5.69
CA ARG A 158 4.05 -8.24 6.55
C ARG A 158 2.75 -8.87 7.04
N PHE A 159 1.65 -8.10 7.04
CA PHE A 159 0.40 -8.55 7.66
C PHE A 159 -0.87 -7.98 7.01
N ASN A 160 -0.78 -7.19 5.94
CA ASN A 160 -1.96 -6.58 5.33
C ASN A 160 -2.89 -7.58 4.62
N ASP A 161 -2.43 -8.80 4.41
CA ASP A 161 -3.20 -9.92 3.89
C ASP A 161 -3.88 -10.78 4.99
N LEU A 162 -3.74 -10.38 6.26
CA LEU A 162 -4.46 -11.02 7.36
C LEU A 162 -5.91 -10.53 7.43
N ASP A 163 -6.83 -11.47 7.61
CA ASP A 163 -8.19 -11.13 8.02
C ASP A 163 -8.25 -11.05 9.56
N LEU A 164 -8.32 -9.84 10.08
CA LEU A 164 -8.48 -9.58 11.51
C LEU A 164 -9.95 -9.38 11.92
N GLY A 165 -10.87 -9.53 10.97
CA GLY A 165 -12.30 -9.29 11.17
C GLY A 165 -12.66 -7.83 11.31
N THR A 166 -13.83 -7.57 11.89
CA THR A 166 -14.42 -6.24 12.01
C THR A 166 -14.72 -5.90 13.48
N ILE A 167 -14.80 -4.61 13.78
CA ILE A 167 -15.18 -4.07 15.08
C ILE A 167 -16.05 -2.82 14.87
N GLY A 168 -17.21 -2.79 15.51
CA GLY A 168 -18.16 -1.70 15.30
C GLY A 168 -18.61 -1.52 13.84
N GLY A 169 -18.57 -2.60 13.03
CA GLY A 169 -18.87 -2.56 11.60
C GLY A 169 -17.73 -2.04 10.71
N LEU A 170 -16.57 -1.76 11.28
CA LEU A 170 -15.36 -1.32 10.58
C LEU A 170 -14.30 -2.42 10.56
N PRO A 171 -13.45 -2.52 9.52
CA PRO A 171 -12.30 -3.42 9.55
C PRO A 171 -11.38 -3.10 10.74
N ARG A 172 -10.89 -4.14 11.41
CA ARG A 172 -9.89 -3.96 12.47
C ARG A 172 -8.51 -3.56 11.92
N LEU A 173 -8.20 -3.92 10.68
CA LEU A 173 -6.97 -3.53 10.00
C LEU A 173 -7.29 -2.43 8.99
N MET A 174 -6.74 -1.25 9.19
CA MET A 174 -6.97 -0.09 8.33
C MET A 174 -5.65 0.39 7.72
N ASP A 175 -5.51 0.19 6.42
CA ASP A 175 -4.34 0.67 5.65
C ASP A 175 -4.53 2.14 5.28
N MET A 176 -3.76 3.00 5.90
CA MET A 176 -3.80 4.45 5.73
C MET A 176 -2.99 4.95 4.51
N GLY A 177 -2.21 4.09 3.86
CA GLY A 177 -1.46 4.45 2.66
C GLY A 177 0.04 4.23 2.75
N GLN A 178 0.81 5.16 2.18
CA GLN A 178 2.27 5.09 2.10
C GLN A 178 2.95 6.03 3.11
N CYS A 179 4.27 6.14 3.05
CA CYS A 179 5.06 6.95 3.99
C CYS A 179 4.66 8.42 4.02
N ASN A 180 4.26 8.98 2.88
CA ASN A 180 3.79 10.37 2.78
C ASN A 180 2.43 10.61 3.44
N ASP A 181 1.68 9.56 3.75
CA ASP A 181 0.42 9.63 4.49
C ASP A 181 0.61 9.63 6.02
N ALA A 182 1.86 9.47 6.49
CA ALA A 182 2.17 9.39 7.92
C ALA A 182 1.72 10.62 8.72
N TYR A 183 1.78 11.81 8.13
CA TYR A 183 1.28 13.02 8.76
C TYR A 183 -0.24 12.98 8.97
N GLY A 184 -0.98 12.47 7.99
CA GLY A 184 -2.43 12.26 8.11
C GLY A 184 -2.80 11.21 9.15
N ALA A 185 -1.92 10.22 9.37
CA ALA A 185 -2.12 9.18 10.38
C ALA A 185 -1.91 9.67 11.83
N ILE A 186 -1.15 10.76 12.01
CA ILE A 186 -0.88 11.34 13.33
C ILE A 186 -1.96 12.35 13.73
N LYS A 187 -2.61 12.97 12.76
CA LYS A 187 -3.73 13.89 12.98
C LYS A 187 -5.01 13.18 13.37
#